data_47f8cd7c6a59490e36ec556319a8c2de
#
_entry.id   47f8cd7c6a59490e36ec556319a8c2de
#
_cell.length_a   1.000
_cell.length_b   1.000
_cell.length_c   1.000
_cell.angle_alpha   90.00
_cell.angle_beta   90.00
_cell.angle_gamma   90.00
#
_symmetry.space_group_name_H-M   'P 1'
#
loop_
_entity.id
_entity.type
_entity.pdbx_description
1 polymer ?
#
loop_
_entity_poly.entity_id
_entity_poly.type
_entity_poly.pdbx_seq_one_letter_code
_entity_poly.pdbx_strand_id
1 'polypeptide(L)'
;MNQFSLHLNAQCDCVLILRSMVNVLCKRAKLSQIEKNRVGLAVDEVYANIVRHGYQRQAKPMDFHADMKKDDNGDDLLIFTFRDYAPVVNLSDWDCGEVKPCCAETIVPHGLGIPLIHTIMDQVKHEAFDDGNGWTVIYRSKKKIGEGK
;
A
#
# COMPACT_ATOMS: atom_id res chain seq x y z
N MET A 1 -4.93 6.35 -20.05
CA MET A 1 -5.35 6.65 -18.69
C MET A 1 -4.79 5.59 -17.75
N ASN A 2 -4.11 6.03 -16.70
CA ASN A 2 -3.41 5.16 -15.76
C ASN A 2 -3.94 5.35 -14.32
N GLN A 3 -5.25 5.54 -14.22
CA GLN A 3 -5.91 5.75 -12.94
C GLN A 3 -7.05 4.74 -12.77
N PHE A 4 -7.16 4.23 -11.56
CA PHE A 4 -8.27 3.38 -11.13
C PHE A 4 -8.81 3.90 -9.80
N SER A 5 -10.11 3.91 -9.67
CA SER A 5 -10.79 4.24 -8.41
C SER A 5 -11.78 3.14 -8.07
N LEU A 6 -11.82 2.77 -6.82
CA LEU A 6 -12.71 1.74 -6.31
C LEU A 6 -13.30 2.18 -4.97
N HIS A 7 -14.62 2.13 -4.87
CA HIS A 7 -15.33 2.28 -3.62
C HIS A 7 -15.92 0.94 -3.21
N LEU A 8 -15.67 0.51 -2.00
CA LEU A 8 -16.09 -0.82 -1.54
C LEU A 8 -16.41 -0.84 -0.06
N ASN A 9 -17.16 -1.85 0.37
CA ASN A 9 -17.21 -2.24 1.77
C ASN A 9 -16.07 -3.23 2.01
N ALA A 10 -15.05 -2.79 2.76
CA ALA A 10 -13.81 -3.53 2.90
C ALA A 10 -14.01 -4.82 3.67
N GLN A 11 -13.79 -5.94 3.03
CA GLN A 11 -13.77 -7.30 3.58
C GLN A 11 -12.50 -8.02 3.13
N CYS A 12 -12.18 -9.13 3.76
CA CYS A 12 -10.92 -9.85 3.50
C CYS A 12 -10.77 -10.30 2.04
N ASP A 13 -11.85 -10.69 1.37
CA ASP A 13 -11.83 -11.14 -0.02
C ASP A 13 -11.72 -10.00 -1.04
N CYS A 14 -12.02 -8.77 -0.66
CA CYS A 14 -11.90 -7.61 -1.54
C CYS A 14 -10.46 -7.32 -1.96
N VAL A 15 -9.48 -7.84 -1.24
CA VAL A 15 -8.06 -7.71 -1.60
C VAL A 15 -7.77 -8.26 -3.00
N LEU A 16 -8.53 -9.24 -3.47
CA LEU A 16 -8.37 -9.81 -4.81
C LEU A 16 -8.64 -8.79 -5.91
N ILE A 17 -9.59 -7.88 -5.69
CA ILE A 17 -9.88 -6.79 -6.63
C ILE A 17 -8.72 -5.81 -6.68
N LEU A 18 -8.21 -5.40 -5.50
CA LEU A 18 -7.06 -4.51 -5.40
C LEU A 18 -5.83 -5.10 -6.10
N ARG A 19 -5.56 -6.38 -5.88
CA ARG A 19 -4.44 -7.08 -6.54
C ARG A 19 -4.53 -7.02 -8.05
N SER A 20 -5.73 -7.16 -8.60
CA SER A 20 -5.94 -7.07 -10.04
C SER A 20 -5.62 -5.68 -10.57
N MET A 21 -6.05 -4.63 -9.88
CA MET A 21 -5.75 -3.24 -10.24
C MET A 21 -4.24 -2.95 -10.15
N VAL A 22 -3.60 -3.36 -9.08
CA VAL A 22 -2.15 -3.24 -8.88
C VAL A 22 -1.39 -3.94 -10.00
N ASN A 23 -1.79 -5.16 -10.35
CA ASN A 23 -1.15 -5.94 -11.40
C ASN A 23 -1.23 -5.25 -12.78
N VAL A 24 -2.34 -4.61 -13.10
CA VAL A 24 -2.48 -3.84 -14.35
C VAL A 24 -1.46 -2.70 -14.40
N LEU A 25 -1.35 -1.91 -13.33
CA LEU A 25 -0.39 -0.81 -13.29
C LEU A 25 1.06 -1.30 -13.33
N CYS A 26 1.38 -2.38 -12.61
CA CYS A 26 2.71 -2.98 -12.63
C CYS A 26 3.10 -3.45 -14.04
N LYS A 27 2.16 -4.02 -14.79
CA LYS A 27 2.38 -4.40 -16.19
C LYS A 27 2.65 -3.18 -17.07
N ARG A 28 1.86 -2.12 -16.91
CA ARG A 28 2.05 -0.88 -17.66
C ARG A 28 3.41 -0.23 -17.37
N ALA A 29 3.86 -0.30 -16.13
CA ALA A 29 5.18 0.18 -15.71
C ALA A 29 6.32 -0.79 -16.09
N LYS A 30 6.01 -1.92 -16.70
CA LYS A 30 6.98 -2.96 -17.14
C LYS A 30 7.84 -3.48 -15.98
N LEU A 31 7.25 -3.63 -14.81
CA LEU A 31 7.95 -4.19 -13.65
C LEU A 31 8.27 -5.67 -13.87
N SER A 32 9.40 -6.11 -13.32
CA SER A 32 9.73 -7.54 -13.25
C SER A 32 8.73 -8.30 -12.39
N GLN A 33 8.68 -9.63 -12.50
CA GLN A 33 7.80 -10.44 -11.67
C GLN A 33 8.10 -10.28 -10.18
N ILE A 34 9.39 -10.15 -9.82
CA ILE A 34 9.81 -9.91 -8.44
C ILE A 34 9.27 -8.56 -7.93
N GLU A 35 9.43 -7.50 -8.72
CA GLU A 35 8.92 -6.18 -8.37
C GLU A 35 7.39 -6.19 -8.23
N LYS A 36 6.67 -6.84 -9.15
CA LYS A 36 5.20 -6.98 -9.06
C LYS A 36 4.76 -7.67 -7.78
N ASN A 37 5.44 -8.73 -7.40
CA ASN A 37 5.13 -9.47 -6.18
C ASN A 37 5.38 -8.61 -4.93
N ARG A 38 6.46 -7.84 -4.92
CA ARG A 38 6.79 -6.94 -3.81
C ARG A 38 5.78 -5.80 -3.68
N VAL A 39 5.46 -5.13 -4.77
CA VAL A 39 4.47 -4.04 -4.78
C VAL A 39 3.10 -4.58 -4.34
N GLY A 40 2.69 -5.72 -4.89
CA GLY A 40 1.43 -6.37 -4.51
C GLY A 40 1.37 -6.71 -3.03
N LEU A 41 2.46 -7.24 -2.49
CA LEU A 41 2.56 -7.57 -1.07
C LEU A 41 2.44 -6.33 -0.17
N ALA A 42 3.10 -5.24 -0.53
CA ALA A 42 3.01 -4.00 0.25
C ALA A 42 1.58 -3.41 0.25
N VAL A 43 0.92 -3.39 -0.90
CA VAL A 43 -0.48 -2.94 -1.01
C VAL A 43 -1.42 -3.83 -0.20
N ASP A 44 -1.24 -5.16 -0.27
CA ASP A 44 -2.00 -6.12 0.53
C ASP A 44 -1.85 -5.85 2.03
N GLU A 45 -0.64 -5.52 2.48
CA GLU A 45 -0.37 -5.25 3.90
C GLU A 45 -1.04 -3.96 4.38
N VAL A 46 -1.05 -2.90 3.56
CA VAL A 46 -1.79 -1.67 3.89
C VAL A 46 -3.28 -1.99 4.06
N TYR A 47 -3.85 -2.68 3.09
CA TYR A 47 -5.26 -3.09 3.13
C TYR A 47 -5.57 -3.95 4.36
N ALA A 48 -4.76 -4.96 4.60
CA ALA A 48 -4.94 -5.88 5.73
C ALA A 48 -4.86 -5.14 7.08
N ASN A 49 -3.96 -4.18 7.22
CA ASN A 49 -3.85 -3.38 8.44
C ASN A 49 -5.10 -2.53 8.68
N ILE A 50 -5.67 -1.93 7.65
CA ILE A 50 -6.93 -1.16 7.78
C ILE A 50 -8.07 -2.08 8.21
N VAL A 51 -8.23 -3.23 7.56
CA VAL A 51 -9.32 -4.17 7.86
C VAL A 51 -9.19 -4.77 9.26
N ARG A 52 -7.99 -5.18 9.65
CA ARG A 52 -7.77 -5.85 10.94
C ARG A 52 -7.76 -4.87 12.11
N HIS A 53 -7.00 -3.79 12.00
CA HIS A 53 -6.76 -2.86 13.11
C HIS A 53 -7.71 -1.67 13.08
N GLY A 54 -7.94 -1.08 11.90
CA GLY A 54 -8.85 0.04 11.76
C GLY A 54 -10.31 -0.35 11.90
N TYR A 55 -10.72 -1.33 11.13
CA TYR A 55 -12.12 -1.77 11.07
C TYR A 55 -12.45 -2.95 11.98
N GLN A 56 -11.46 -3.49 12.67
CA GLN A 56 -11.65 -4.65 13.56
C GLN A 56 -12.42 -5.78 12.89
N ARG A 57 -12.12 -6.02 11.61
CA ARG A 57 -12.75 -7.03 10.73
C ARG A 57 -14.23 -6.81 10.44
N GLN A 58 -14.75 -5.62 10.74
CA GLN A 58 -16.11 -5.22 10.34
C GLN A 58 -16.07 -4.64 8.93
N ALA A 59 -17.07 -5.00 8.11
CA ALA A 59 -17.21 -4.42 6.77
C ALA A 59 -17.57 -2.94 6.89
N LYS A 60 -16.70 -2.05 6.40
CA LYS A 60 -16.92 -0.61 6.38
C LYS A 60 -16.46 -0.01 5.05
N PRO A 61 -17.01 1.15 4.66
CA PRO A 61 -16.63 1.79 3.41
C PRO A 61 -15.14 2.10 3.34
N MET A 62 -14.56 1.94 2.16
CA MET A 62 -13.18 2.30 1.85
C MET A 62 -13.08 2.77 0.42
N ASP A 63 -12.32 3.82 0.19
CA ASP A 63 -11.96 4.26 -1.16
C ASP A 63 -10.51 3.88 -1.44
N PHE A 64 -10.28 3.27 -2.59
CA PHE A 64 -8.96 2.91 -3.08
C PHE A 64 -8.72 3.58 -4.43
N HIS A 65 -7.57 4.23 -4.56
CA HIS A 65 -7.12 4.83 -5.81
C HIS A 65 -5.74 4.28 -6.17
N ALA A 66 -5.58 3.93 -7.43
CA ALA A 66 -4.29 3.55 -8.00
C ALA A 66 -3.99 4.44 -9.20
N ASP A 67 -2.82 5.04 -9.23
CA ASP A 67 -2.40 5.96 -10.27
C ASP A 67 -0.95 5.70 -10.68
N MET A 68 -0.64 6.02 -11.93
CA MET A 68 0.74 5.99 -12.44
C MET A 68 1.06 7.31 -13.10
N LYS A 69 2.14 7.93 -12.65
CA LYS A 69 2.65 9.21 -13.15
C LYS A 69 4.13 9.10 -13.48
N LYS A 70 4.62 9.98 -14.35
CA LYS A 70 6.04 10.17 -14.55
C LYS A 70 6.59 11.20 -13.56
N ASP A 71 7.76 10.93 -13.00
CA ASP A 71 8.50 11.94 -12.26
C ASP A 71 9.38 12.81 -13.19
N ASP A 72 10.12 13.76 -12.61
CA ASP A 72 10.98 14.67 -13.35
C ASP A 72 12.12 13.95 -14.10
N ASN A 73 12.51 12.77 -13.65
CA ASN A 73 13.53 11.93 -14.29
C ASN A 73 12.95 11.01 -15.37
N GLY A 74 11.63 11.01 -15.54
CA GLY A 74 10.93 10.13 -16.47
C GLY A 74 10.72 8.72 -15.95
N ASP A 75 10.96 8.47 -14.65
CA ASP A 75 10.63 7.20 -14.01
C ASP A 75 9.13 7.11 -13.70
N ASP A 76 8.59 5.90 -13.71
CA ASP A 76 7.20 5.69 -13.36
C ASP A 76 7.03 5.69 -11.84
N LEU A 77 6.09 6.49 -11.36
CA LEU A 77 5.62 6.46 -9.98
C LEU A 77 4.27 5.75 -9.93
N LEU A 78 4.21 4.64 -9.19
CA LEU A 78 2.98 3.95 -8.90
C LEU A 78 2.50 4.41 -7.53
N ILE A 79 1.30 5.02 -7.50
CA ILE A 79 0.74 5.68 -6.32
C ILE A 79 -0.54 4.97 -5.93
N PHE A 80 -0.58 4.45 -4.72
CA PHE A 80 -1.75 3.77 -4.18
C PHE A 80 -2.24 4.51 -2.95
N THR A 81 -3.50 4.92 -2.96
CA THR A 81 -4.11 5.70 -1.90
C THR A 81 -5.32 4.98 -1.34
N PHE A 82 -5.37 4.88 -0.01
CA PHE A 82 -6.49 4.32 0.72
C PHE A 82 -7.12 5.41 1.57
N ARG A 83 -8.43 5.54 1.50
CA ARG A 83 -9.21 6.39 2.39
C ARG A 83 -10.09 5.49 3.25
N ASP A 84 -9.82 5.46 4.54
CA ASP A 84 -10.63 4.72 5.50
C ASP A 84 -11.35 5.65 6.47
N TYR A 85 -12.31 5.11 7.18
CA TYR A 85 -13.17 5.79 8.15
C TYR A 85 -13.01 5.17 9.55
N ALA A 86 -11.86 4.58 9.81
CA ALA A 86 -11.47 4.07 11.11
C ALA A 86 -11.04 5.22 12.05
N PRO A 87 -10.93 4.98 13.35
CA PRO A 87 -10.33 5.93 14.26
C PRO A 87 -8.95 6.40 13.78
N VAL A 88 -8.66 7.67 13.96
CA VAL A 88 -7.39 8.27 13.52
C VAL A 88 -6.23 7.59 14.21
N VAL A 89 -5.25 7.15 13.40
CA VAL A 89 -4.05 6.48 13.87
C VAL A 89 -2.97 7.51 14.17
N ASN A 90 -2.26 7.31 15.28
CA ASN A 90 -1.06 8.08 15.55
C ASN A 90 0.12 7.47 14.78
N LEU A 91 0.79 8.28 13.95
CA LEU A 91 1.93 7.85 13.14
C LEU A 91 3.07 7.24 13.95
N SER A 92 3.23 7.64 15.23
CA SER A 92 4.23 7.05 16.11
C SER A 92 4.02 5.54 16.32
N ASP A 93 2.79 5.08 16.19
CA ASP A 93 2.46 3.64 16.26
C ASP A 93 2.79 2.90 14.95
N TRP A 94 3.00 3.65 13.87
CA TRP A 94 3.33 3.14 12.54
C TRP A 94 4.81 3.30 12.17
N ASP A 95 5.54 4.12 12.91
CA ASP A 95 6.97 4.33 12.69
C ASP A 95 7.78 3.21 13.35
N CYS A 96 7.72 2.04 12.75
CA CYS A 96 8.54 0.90 13.14
C CYS A 96 9.88 0.95 12.40
N GLY A 97 10.65 2.02 12.60
CA GLY A 97 12.00 2.14 12.04
C GLY A 97 12.97 1.08 12.52
N GLU A 98 12.61 0.34 13.56
CA GLU A 98 13.35 -0.83 14.05
C GLU A 98 12.39 -1.99 14.27
N VAL A 99 12.71 -3.12 13.65
CA VAL A 99 12.10 -4.39 14.05
C VAL A 99 12.58 -4.67 15.46
N LYS A 100 11.82 -4.27 16.47
CA LYS A 100 12.11 -4.68 17.84
C LYS A 100 11.98 -6.19 17.89
N PRO A 101 12.99 -6.92 18.42
CA PRO A 101 12.82 -8.33 18.69
C PRO A 101 11.64 -8.46 19.66
N CYS A 102 10.52 -8.88 19.10
CA CYS A 102 9.32 -9.09 19.86
C CYS A 102 9.53 -10.25 20.82
N CYS A 103 9.13 -10.10 22.07
CA CYS A 103 8.88 -11.25 22.93
C CYS A 103 8.00 -12.24 22.18
N ALA A 104 8.17 -13.53 22.42
CA ALA A 104 7.41 -14.59 21.75
C ALA A 104 5.88 -14.38 21.81
N GLU A 105 5.38 -13.65 22.79
CA GLU A 105 3.96 -13.30 22.97
C GLU A 105 3.48 -12.22 22.00
N THR A 106 4.39 -11.49 21.35
CA THR A 106 4.07 -10.40 20.42
C THR A 106 4.44 -10.74 18.99
N ILE A 107 4.83 -11.98 18.68
CA ILE A 107 4.92 -12.47 17.31
C ILE A 107 3.50 -12.60 16.76
N VAL A 108 2.87 -11.45 16.56
CA VAL A 108 1.65 -11.37 15.79
C VAL A 108 2.12 -11.22 14.33
N PRO A 109 1.60 -12.02 13.38
CA PRO A 109 1.94 -11.88 11.96
C PRO A 109 1.81 -10.45 11.42
N HIS A 110 1.10 -9.59 12.13
CA HIS A 110 0.83 -8.20 11.80
C HIS A 110 2.00 -7.24 12.09
N GLY A 111 2.92 -7.60 12.99
CA GLY A 111 4.07 -6.76 13.34
C GLY A 111 5.12 -6.65 12.24
N LEU A 112 5.06 -7.51 11.22
CA LEU A 112 5.99 -7.53 10.09
C LEU A 112 5.47 -6.73 8.89
N GLY A 113 4.15 -6.47 8.81
CA GLY A 113 3.53 -5.80 7.67
C GLY A 113 4.00 -4.37 7.47
N ILE A 114 4.08 -3.58 8.54
CA ILE A 114 4.48 -2.16 8.48
C ILE A 114 5.96 -2.00 8.09
N PRO A 115 6.92 -2.69 8.72
CA PRO A 115 8.30 -2.68 8.26
C PRO A 115 8.46 -3.12 6.80
N LEU A 116 7.66 -4.09 6.38
CA LEU A 116 7.68 -4.58 5.01
C LEU A 116 7.21 -3.51 4.02
N ILE A 117 6.16 -2.76 4.34
CA ILE A 117 5.67 -1.65 3.52
C ILE A 117 6.79 -0.61 3.34
N HIS A 118 7.44 -0.19 4.42
CA HIS A 118 8.54 0.77 4.36
C HIS A 118 9.77 0.24 3.60
N THR A 119 10.02 -1.06 3.64
CA THR A 119 11.13 -1.69 2.90
C THR A 119 10.88 -1.69 1.40
N ILE A 120 9.64 -1.93 0.98
CA ILE A 120 9.28 -2.07 -0.44
C ILE A 120 9.00 -0.71 -1.08
N MET A 121 8.23 0.14 -0.40
CA MET A 121 7.78 1.41 -0.95
C MET A 121 8.81 2.51 -0.76
N ASP A 122 8.94 3.38 -1.75
CA ASP A 122 9.84 4.55 -1.69
C ASP A 122 9.30 5.63 -0.77
N GLN A 123 7.99 5.77 -0.67
CA GLN A 123 7.33 6.71 0.25
C GLN A 123 6.09 6.09 0.86
N VAL A 124 5.88 6.36 2.13
CA VAL A 124 4.67 6.02 2.88
C VAL A 124 4.19 7.28 3.58
N LYS A 125 2.97 7.69 3.31
CA LYS A 125 2.37 8.91 3.88
C LYS A 125 1.06 8.58 4.56
N HIS A 126 0.78 9.27 5.65
CA HIS A 126 -0.48 9.24 6.35
C HIS A 126 -1.05 10.64 6.48
N GLU A 127 -2.34 10.77 6.30
CA GLU A 127 -3.09 12.00 6.55
C GLU A 127 -4.24 11.70 7.49
N ALA A 128 -4.37 12.49 8.56
CA ALA A 128 -5.47 12.38 9.50
C ALA A 128 -6.62 13.28 9.06
N PHE A 129 -7.83 12.71 9.01
CA PHE A 129 -9.08 13.44 8.78
C PHE A 129 -9.93 13.38 10.04
N ASP A 130 -10.95 14.23 10.14
CA ASP A 130 -11.88 14.21 11.29
C ASP A 130 -12.62 12.88 11.43
N ASP A 131 -12.82 12.17 10.32
CA ASP A 131 -13.60 10.93 10.25
C ASP A 131 -12.80 9.71 9.79
N GLY A 132 -11.47 9.79 9.79
CA GLY A 132 -10.67 8.64 9.40
C GLY A 132 -9.25 8.97 8.96
N ASN A 133 -8.71 8.15 8.06
CA ASN A 133 -7.31 8.20 7.63
C ASN A 133 -7.18 8.18 6.12
N GLY A 134 -6.14 8.82 5.62
CA GLY A 134 -5.63 8.65 4.28
C GLY A 134 -4.24 8.02 4.32
N TRP A 135 -4.04 6.96 3.54
CA TRP A 135 -2.78 6.25 3.41
C TRP A 135 -2.32 6.31 1.97
N THR A 136 -1.11 6.78 1.74
CA THR A 136 -0.52 6.83 0.41
C THR A 136 0.81 6.11 0.41
N VAL A 137 0.96 5.14 -0.47
CA VAL A 137 2.23 4.43 -0.68
C VAL A 137 2.66 4.62 -2.12
N ILE A 138 3.93 4.92 -2.34
CA ILE A 138 4.49 5.24 -3.65
C ILE A 138 5.66 4.32 -3.93
N TYR A 139 5.63 3.66 -5.09
CA TYR A 139 6.72 2.86 -5.62
C TYR A 139 7.28 3.53 -6.88
N ARG A 140 8.60 3.70 -6.90
CA ARG A 140 9.30 4.25 -8.05
C ARG A 140 9.92 3.13 -8.87
N SER A 141 9.46 2.99 -10.09
CA SER A 141 10.08 2.10 -11.06
C SER A 141 11.21 2.83 -11.77
N LYS A 142 12.45 2.51 -11.40
CA LYS A 142 13.61 3.08 -12.07
C LYS A 142 13.76 2.51 -13.47
N LYS A 143 13.94 3.36 -14.46
CA LYS A 143 14.31 2.90 -15.80
C LYS A 143 15.64 2.15 -15.74
N LYS A 144 15.66 0.92 -16.24
CA LYS A 144 16.92 0.20 -16.40
C LYS A 144 17.75 0.91 -17.46
N ILE A 145 18.95 1.32 -17.09
CA ILE A 145 19.91 1.90 -18.04
C ILE A 145 20.25 0.81 -19.07
N GLY A 146 19.93 1.03 -20.35
CA GLY A 146 20.22 0.12 -21.45
C GLY A 146 19.04 -0.54 -22.16
N GLU A 147 17.80 -0.42 -21.65
CA GLU A 147 16.60 -0.94 -22.32
C GLU A 147 15.86 0.10 -23.17
N GLY A 148 16.50 1.18 -23.55
CA GLY A 148 15.90 2.31 -24.29
C GLY A 148 16.11 2.26 -25.79
N LYS A 149 16.24 1.09 -26.37
CA LYS A 149 16.36 0.95 -27.84
C LYS A 149 15.21 0.17 -28.43
#